data_acc01ca912ecd74b90d9812f53540827
#
_entry.id   acc01ca912ecd74b90d9812f53540827
#
_cell.length_a   1.000
_cell.length_b   1.000
_cell.length_c   1.000
_cell.angle_alpha   90.00
_cell.angle_beta   90.00
_cell.angle_gamma   90.00
#
_symmetry.space_group_name_H-M   'P 1'
#
loop_
_entity.id
_entity.type
_entity.pdbx_description
1 polymer ?
#
loop_
_entity_poly.entity_id
_entity_poly.type
_entity_poly.pdbx_seq_one_letter_code
_entity_poly.pdbx_strand_id
1 'polypeptide(L)'
;AGMVFRNNIDWLANQYNECRMGSSMFSYLLGYQDPRLSAYFEASPSAYAVAAFDGKNYQAVPPGNANQQNTIYTDFSKPNITSNTPTYWMRASEVYFLRAEAALRWGSEFGDAEALYEQGVATSFDENGISSSVDDYLASGLTPIAHNMRASYYSYNAAAPTTATPAFS
;
A
#
# COMPACT_ATOMS: atom_id res chain seq x y z
N ALA A 1 -28.76 -23.29 -4.60
CA ALA A 1 -27.34 -23.05 -4.36
C ALA A 1 -27.05 -21.57 -4.66
N GLY A 2 -26.69 -20.78 -3.67
CA GLY A 2 -26.32 -19.37 -3.88
C GLY A 2 -25.04 -19.27 -4.70
N MET A 3 -25.00 -18.31 -5.60
CA MET A 3 -23.80 -18.00 -6.38
C MET A 3 -22.78 -17.39 -5.43
N VAL A 4 -21.65 -18.05 -5.21
CA VAL A 4 -20.54 -17.51 -4.41
C VAL A 4 -19.66 -16.67 -5.33
N PHE A 5 -19.71 -15.37 -5.16
CA PHE A 5 -18.79 -14.46 -5.84
C PHE A 5 -17.43 -14.55 -5.14
N ARG A 6 -16.41 -15.00 -5.86
CA ARG A 6 -15.03 -14.96 -5.38
C ARG A 6 -14.35 -13.68 -5.84
N ASN A 7 -13.46 -13.17 -5.00
CA ASN A 7 -12.60 -12.08 -5.39
C ASN A 7 -11.69 -12.53 -6.55
N ASN A 8 -11.78 -11.87 -7.69
CA ASN A 8 -10.98 -12.24 -8.87
C ASN A 8 -9.48 -12.07 -8.66
N ILE A 9 -9.07 -11.15 -7.79
CA ILE A 9 -7.65 -10.94 -7.47
C ILE A 9 -7.10 -12.12 -6.66
N ASP A 10 -7.93 -12.82 -5.88
CA ASP A 10 -7.55 -14.05 -5.17
C ASP A 10 -6.99 -15.11 -6.14
N TRP A 11 -7.57 -15.24 -7.32
CA TRP A 11 -7.04 -16.12 -8.35
C TRP A 11 -5.62 -15.77 -8.76
N LEU A 12 -5.38 -14.50 -9.06
CA LEU A 12 -4.05 -14.02 -9.47
C LEU A 12 -3.04 -14.08 -8.33
N ALA A 13 -3.44 -13.68 -7.13
CA ALA A 13 -2.54 -13.60 -5.98
C ALA A 13 -2.20 -14.96 -5.39
N ASN A 14 -3.19 -15.84 -5.21
CA ASN A 14 -3.03 -17.07 -4.43
C ASN A 14 -2.97 -18.33 -5.29
N GLN A 15 -3.75 -18.42 -6.37
CA GLN A 15 -3.75 -19.62 -7.21
C GLN A 15 -2.67 -19.58 -8.29
N TYR A 16 -2.55 -18.48 -9.02
CA TYR A 16 -1.49 -18.31 -10.02
C TYR A 16 -0.20 -17.73 -9.42
N ASN A 17 -0.24 -17.21 -8.21
CA ASN A 17 0.93 -16.65 -7.51
C ASN A 17 1.63 -15.51 -8.27
N GLU A 18 0.86 -14.66 -8.96
CA GLU A 18 1.40 -13.64 -9.88
C GLU A 18 1.33 -12.20 -9.36
N CYS A 19 0.53 -11.93 -8.32
CA CYS A 19 0.44 -10.58 -7.73
C CYS A 19 1.48 -10.38 -6.64
N ARG A 20 2.16 -9.24 -6.69
CA ARG A 20 3.14 -8.82 -5.68
C ARG A 20 2.98 -7.34 -5.37
N MET A 21 3.47 -6.94 -4.20
CA MET A 21 3.60 -5.52 -3.85
C MET A 21 4.46 -4.81 -4.91
N GLY A 22 4.04 -3.65 -5.37
CA GLY A 22 4.83 -2.80 -6.24
C GLY A 22 5.77 -1.87 -5.46
N SER A 23 6.87 -1.44 -6.07
CA SER A 23 7.87 -0.55 -5.46
C SER A 23 7.29 0.72 -4.85
N SER A 24 6.31 1.34 -5.51
CA SER A 24 5.70 2.57 -4.99
C SER A 24 5.00 2.31 -3.66
N MET A 25 4.18 1.25 -3.58
CA MET A 25 3.52 0.87 -2.33
C MET A 25 4.53 0.54 -1.23
N PHE A 26 5.60 -0.18 -1.58
CA PHE A 26 6.70 -0.46 -0.66
C PHE A 26 7.31 0.83 -0.09
N SER A 27 7.68 1.76 -0.96
CA SER A 27 8.35 3.01 -0.56
C SER A 27 7.49 3.84 0.38
N TYR A 28 6.21 4.00 0.08
CA TYR A 28 5.29 4.78 0.91
C TYR A 28 4.92 4.06 2.20
N LEU A 29 4.43 2.83 2.13
CA LEU A 29 3.91 2.13 3.31
C LEU A 29 5.00 1.86 4.35
N LEU A 30 6.19 1.43 3.91
CA LEU A 30 7.31 1.21 4.83
C LEU A 30 7.96 2.51 5.29
N GLY A 31 8.07 3.49 4.38
CA GLY A 31 8.64 4.79 4.71
C GLY A 31 7.83 5.54 5.76
N TYR A 32 6.53 5.56 5.61
CA TYR A 32 5.61 6.17 6.58
C TYR A 32 5.36 5.31 7.82
N GLN A 33 5.91 4.09 7.86
CA GLN A 33 5.54 3.10 8.88
C GLN A 33 4.02 2.94 8.98
N ASP A 34 3.38 2.86 7.81
CA ASP A 34 1.93 2.90 7.69
C ASP A 34 1.30 1.66 8.32
N PRO A 35 0.43 1.81 9.32
CA PRO A 35 -0.15 0.68 10.04
C PRO A 35 -1.07 -0.18 9.16
N ARG A 36 -1.50 0.31 7.98
CA ARG A 36 -2.30 -0.44 7.02
C ARG A 36 -1.47 -1.46 6.20
N LEU A 37 -0.13 -1.43 6.32
CA LEU A 37 0.75 -2.30 5.55
C LEU A 37 0.37 -3.78 5.68
N SER A 38 0.16 -4.25 6.91
CA SER A 38 -0.20 -5.66 7.16
C SER A 38 -1.64 -6.00 6.77
N ALA A 39 -2.52 -5.00 6.66
CA ALA A 39 -3.86 -5.20 6.12
C ALA A 39 -3.83 -5.39 4.59
N TYR A 40 -2.90 -4.73 3.91
CA TYR A 40 -2.81 -4.78 2.46
C TYR A 40 -1.92 -5.91 1.93
N PHE A 41 -0.84 -6.25 2.65
CA PHE A 41 0.17 -7.18 2.17
C PHE A 41 0.61 -8.18 3.24
N GLU A 42 0.86 -9.39 2.80
CA GLU A 42 1.52 -10.42 3.58
C GLU A 42 3.02 -10.11 3.70
N ALA A 43 3.62 -10.51 4.83
CA ALA A 43 5.07 -10.48 4.98
C ALA A 43 5.76 -11.35 3.92
N SER A 44 6.94 -10.93 3.51
CA SER A 44 7.76 -11.70 2.58
C SER A 44 8.57 -12.77 3.34
N PRO A 45 8.48 -14.05 3.00
CA PRO A 45 9.37 -15.08 3.52
C PRO A 45 10.76 -15.05 2.87
N SER A 46 11.02 -14.16 1.92
CA SER A 46 12.28 -14.09 1.19
C SER A 46 13.46 -13.80 2.11
N ALA A 47 14.54 -14.58 1.96
CA ALA A 47 15.82 -14.30 2.61
C ALA A 47 16.45 -12.96 2.18
N TYR A 48 15.98 -12.39 1.09
CA TYR A 48 16.41 -11.11 0.54
C TYR A 48 15.51 -9.93 0.94
N ALA A 49 14.49 -10.16 1.76
CA ALA A 49 13.66 -9.08 2.27
C ALA A 49 14.48 -8.18 3.20
N VAL A 50 14.52 -6.88 2.90
CA VAL A 50 15.48 -5.95 3.51
C VAL A 50 14.85 -4.88 4.38
N ALA A 51 13.54 -4.76 4.36
CA ALA A 51 12.82 -3.77 5.16
C ALA A 51 11.88 -4.46 6.13
N ALA A 52 11.93 -4.04 7.39
CA ALA A 52 11.10 -4.58 8.46
C ALA A 52 10.08 -3.54 8.92
N PHE A 53 8.86 -4.02 9.15
CA PHE A 53 7.79 -3.29 9.81
C PHE A 53 7.09 -4.24 10.78
N ASP A 54 6.87 -3.80 12.01
CA ASP A 54 6.22 -4.62 13.07
C ASP A 54 6.83 -6.04 13.18
N GLY A 55 8.16 -6.11 13.15
CA GLY A 55 8.91 -7.37 13.24
C GLY A 55 8.80 -8.28 12.02
N LYS A 56 8.20 -7.82 10.93
CA LYS A 56 8.02 -8.56 9.67
C LYS A 56 8.81 -7.91 8.55
N ASN A 57 9.34 -8.73 7.67
CA ASN A 57 10.05 -8.27 6.47
C ASN A 57 9.09 -8.20 5.28
N TYR A 58 9.36 -7.25 4.40
CA TYR A 58 8.59 -7.05 3.17
C TYR A 58 9.54 -6.92 1.97
N GLN A 59 9.07 -7.31 0.81
CA GLN A 59 9.78 -7.15 -0.44
C GLN A 59 8.79 -6.90 -1.58
N ALA A 60 9.19 -6.06 -2.52
CA ALA A 60 8.33 -5.63 -3.62
C ALA A 60 9.00 -5.82 -4.99
N VAL A 61 8.20 -5.78 -6.03
CA VAL A 61 8.65 -5.87 -7.42
C VAL A 61 8.61 -4.49 -8.06
N PRO A 62 9.70 -4.04 -8.71
CA PRO A 62 9.67 -2.81 -9.46
C PRO A 62 8.77 -2.96 -10.70
N PRO A 63 7.84 -2.00 -10.95
CA PRO A 63 7.05 -2.02 -12.17
C PRO A 63 7.93 -1.80 -13.41
N GLY A 64 7.55 -2.41 -14.53
CA GLY A 64 8.31 -2.32 -15.77
C GLY A 64 9.66 -3.06 -15.74
N ASN A 65 9.86 -3.95 -14.79
CA ASN A 65 11.05 -4.76 -14.65
C ASN A 65 11.26 -5.65 -15.87
N ALA A 66 12.47 -5.63 -16.42
CA ALA A 66 12.85 -6.43 -17.58
C ALA A 66 12.94 -7.94 -17.31
N ASN A 67 13.09 -8.32 -16.03
CA ASN A 67 13.18 -9.72 -15.66
C ASN A 67 11.78 -10.27 -15.34
N GLN A 68 11.27 -11.10 -16.24
CA GLN A 68 9.92 -11.70 -16.15
C GLN A 68 9.90 -13.11 -15.57
N GLN A 69 10.99 -13.56 -14.93
CA GLN A 69 11.02 -14.89 -14.34
C GLN A 69 10.27 -14.90 -13.00
N ASN A 70 9.09 -15.46 -12.99
CA ASN A 70 8.21 -15.59 -11.79
C ASN A 70 8.94 -16.16 -10.58
N THR A 71 9.86 -17.09 -10.80
CA THR A 71 10.60 -17.78 -9.74
C THR A 71 11.44 -16.84 -8.86
N ILE A 72 11.82 -15.66 -9.36
CA ILE A 72 12.56 -14.66 -8.57
C ILE A 72 11.69 -14.04 -7.51
N TYR A 73 10.40 -13.87 -7.80
CA TYR A 73 9.47 -13.09 -6.99
C TYR A 73 8.51 -13.94 -6.18
N THR A 74 8.66 -15.27 -6.23
CA THR A 74 7.74 -16.21 -5.58
C THR A 74 7.51 -15.88 -4.10
N ASP A 75 8.58 -15.51 -3.40
CA ASP A 75 8.59 -15.25 -1.96
C ASP A 75 8.45 -13.77 -1.60
N PHE A 76 8.10 -12.90 -2.57
CA PHE A 76 7.88 -11.48 -2.30
C PHE A 76 6.47 -11.24 -1.74
N SER A 77 6.26 -10.09 -1.09
CA SER A 77 5.01 -9.75 -0.43
C SER A 77 3.83 -9.77 -1.39
N LYS A 78 2.81 -10.56 -1.05
CA LYS A 78 1.56 -10.69 -1.79
C LYS A 78 0.49 -9.77 -1.21
N PRO A 79 -0.54 -9.44 -1.99
CA PRO A 79 -1.76 -8.88 -1.43
C PRO A 79 -2.35 -9.79 -0.34
N ASN A 80 -2.70 -9.22 0.80
CA ASN A 80 -3.36 -9.94 1.90
C ASN A 80 -4.86 -10.08 1.61
N ILE A 81 -5.20 -10.95 0.69
CA ILE A 81 -6.58 -11.22 0.26
C ILE A 81 -6.89 -12.70 0.27
N THR A 82 -8.17 -13.00 0.42
CA THR A 82 -8.73 -14.34 0.33
C THR A 82 -9.88 -14.35 -0.67
N SER A 83 -10.40 -15.52 -0.98
CA SER A 83 -11.60 -15.66 -1.83
C SER A 83 -12.83 -14.91 -1.30
N ASN A 84 -12.87 -14.65 0.02
CA ASN A 84 -13.97 -13.95 0.69
C ASN A 84 -13.71 -12.45 0.88
N THR A 85 -12.53 -11.96 0.52
CA THR A 85 -12.24 -10.53 0.59
C THR A 85 -13.16 -9.77 -0.37
N PRO A 86 -13.90 -8.75 0.11
CA PRO A 86 -14.80 -7.99 -0.74
C PRO A 86 -14.06 -7.32 -1.91
N THR A 87 -14.67 -7.28 -3.07
CA THR A 87 -14.19 -6.44 -4.17
C THR A 87 -14.83 -5.06 -4.03
N TYR A 88 -14.04 -4.09 -3.61
CA TYR A 88 -14.50 -2.71 -3.46
C TYR A 88 -14.49 -2.00 -4.81
N TRP A 89 -15.58 -1.35 -5.15
CA TRP A 89 -15.67 -0.51 -6.35
C TRP A 89 -15.25 0.92 -6.07
N MET A 90 -15.55 1.39 -4.87
CA MET A 90 -15.14 2.69 -4.35
C MET A 90 -15.18 2.61 -2.82
N ARG A 91 -14.20 3.20 -2.17
CA ARG A 91 -14.16 3.32 -0.72
C ARG A 91 -14.58 4.73 -0.29
N ALA A 92 -15.10 4.87 0.91
CA ALA A 92 -15.47 6.18 1.44
C ALA A 92 -14.23 7.08 1.61
N SER A 93 -13.10 6.52 2.02
CA SER A 93 -11.81 7.24 2.10
C SER A 93 -11.41 7.84 0.76
N GLU A 94 -11.60 7.12 -0.34
CA GLU A 94 -11.31 7.61 -1.70
C GLU A 94 -12.14 8.86 -2.05
N VAL A 95 -13.42 8.88 -1.66
CA VAL A 95 -14.29 10.03 -1.87
C VAL A 95 -13.79 11.26 -1.11
N TYR A 96 -13.29 11.10 0.12
CA TYR A 96 -12.71 12.21 0.87
C TYR A 96 -11.45 12.75 0.20
N PHE A 97 -10.55 11.90 -0.28
CA PHE A 97 -9.35 12.34 -1.00
C PHE A 97 -9.67 13.05 -2.32
N LEU A 98 -10.66 12.56 -3.08
CA LEU A 98 -11.12 13.22 -4.30
C LEU A 98 -11.74 14.61 -4.00
N ARG A 99 -12.46 14.73 -2.89
CA ARG A 99 -13.01 16.03 -2.44
C ARG A 99 -11.90 16.97 -1.98
N ALA A 100 -10.89 16.47 -1.25
CA ALA A 100 -9.73 17.27 -0.86
C ALA A 100 -8.99 17.80 -2.09
N GLU A 101 -8.76 16.95 -3.09
CA GLU A 101 -8.18 17.37 -4.37
C GLU A 101 -9.04 18.40 -5.09
N ALA A 102 -10.35 18.23 -5.11
CA ALA A 102 -11.27 19.20 -5.70
C ALA A 102 -11.20 20.57 -5.00
N ALA A 103 -11.15 20.57 -3.67
CA ALA A 103 -11.00 21.81 -2.89
C ALA A 103 -9.67 22.53 -3.19
N LEU A 104 -8.58 21.79 -3.33
CA LEU A 104 -7.29 22.37 -3.74
C LEU A 104 -7.29 22.93 -5.14
N ARG A 105 -7.94 22.26 -6.11
CA ARG A 105 -7.91 22.65 -7.51
C ARG A 105 -8.90 23.74 -7.86
N TRP A 106 -10.08 23.74 -7.24
CA TRP A 106 -11.20 24.56 -7.67
C TRP A 106 -11.75 25.49 -6.58
N GLY A 107 -11.28 25.34 -5.34
CA GLY A 107 -11.57 26.28 -4.28
C GLY A 107 -12.47 25.73 -3.15
N SER A 108 -12.64 26.56 -2.14
CA SER A 108 -13.29 26.19 -0.86
C SER A 108 -14.78 25.85 -0.96
N GLU A 109 -15.42 26.08 -2.11
CA GLU A 109 -16.78 25.61 -2.36
C GLU A 109 -16.92 24.08 -2.30
N PHE A 110 -15.82 23.35 -2.49
CA PHE A 110 -15.74 21.89 -2.36
C PHE A 110 -15.42 21.44 -0.94
N GLY A 111 -15.15 22.35 -0.01
CA GLY A 111 -14.84 22.11 1.39
C GLY A 111 -13.46 22.60 1.78
N ASP A 112 -13.06 22.28 3.01
CA ASP A 112 -11.71 22.48 3.52
C ASP A 112 -10.83 21.31 3.10
N ALA A 113 -9.78 21.58 2.34
CA ALA A 113 -8.94 20.53 1.74
C ALA A 113 -8.16 19.73 2.80
N GLU A 114 -7.63 20.39 3.83
CA GLU A 114 -6.91 19.75 4.92
C GLU A 114 -7.84 18.85 5.74
N ALA A 115 -8.97 19.38 6.19
CA ALA A 115 -9.95 18.61 6.95
C ALA A 115 -10.48 17.39 6.16
N LEU A 116 -10.70 17.54 4.85
CA LEU A 116 -11.11 16.44 3.99
C LEU A 116 -10.03 15.39 3.81
N TYR A 117 -8.77 15.79 3.71
CA TYR A 117 -7.65 14.88 3.64
C TYR A 117 -7.50 14.07 4.93
N GLU A 118 -7.49 14.74 6.08
CA GLU A 118 -7.40 14.10 7.39
C GLU A 118 -8.57 13.12 7.63
N GLN A 119 -9.79 13.53 7.25
CA GLN A 119 -10.96 12.67 7.31
C GLN A 119 -10.79 11.45 6.37
N GLY A 120 -10.17 11.62 5.21
CA GLY A 120 -9.84 10.53 4.30
C GLY A 120 -8.88 9.52 4.93
N VAL A 121 -7.84 9.99 5.61
CA VAL A 121 -6.91 9.12 6.35
C VAL A 121 -7.62 8.38 7.48
N ALA A 122 -8.40 9.10 8.31
CA ALA A 122 -9.16 8.50 9.40
C ALA A 122 -10.13 7.42 8.90
N THR A 123 -10.90 7.74 7.86
CA THR A 123 -11.82 6.78 7.22
C THR A 123 -11.08 5.56 6.69
N SER A 124 -9.90 5.76 6.08
CA SER A 124 -9.09 4.63 5.59
C SER A 124 -8.55 3.74 6.72
N PHE A 125 -8.24 4.31 7.88
CA PHE A 125 -7.86 3.52 9.06
C PHE A 125 -9.05 2.66 9.53
N ASP A 126 -10.23 3.27 9.68
CA ASP A 126 -11.45 2.56 10.08
C ASP A 126 -11.81 1.43 9.10
N GLU A 127 -11.76 1.70 7.79
CA GLU A 127 -12.04 0.72 6.74
C GLU A 127 -11.10 -0.50 6.77
N ASN A 128 -9.92 -0.36 7.35
CA ASN A 128 -8.91 -1.41 7.47
C ASN A 128 -8.76 -1.94 8.90
N GLY A 129 -9.63 -1.52 9.84
CA GLY A 129 -9.62 -1.96 11.22
C GLY A 129 -8.36 -1.53 11.99
N ILE A 130 -7.77 -0.40 11.63
CA ILE A 130 -6.57 0.14 12.26
C ILE A 130 -6.95 0.97 13.47
N SER A 131 -6.40 0.62 14.64
CA SER A 131 -6.63 1.33 15.90
C SER A 131 -5.55 2.36 16.26
N SER A 132 -4.53 2.52 15.40
CA SER A 132 -3.47 3.51 15.60
C SER A 132 -4.02 4.94 15.50
N SER A 133 -3.39 5.87 16.22
CA SER A 133 -3.73 7.29 16.17
C SER A 133 -3.48 7.87 14.77
N VAL A 134 -4.50 8.46 14.20
CA VAL A 134 -4.41 9.20 12.93
C VAL A 134 -3.53 10.45 13.12
N ASP A 135 -3.72 11.16 14.24
CA ASP A 135 -2.97 12.38 14.55
C ASP A 135 -1.46 12.08 14.66
N ASP A 136 -1.09 10.99 15.35
CA ASP A 136 0.31 10.57 15.45
C ASP A 136 0.88 10.19 14.09
N TYR A 137 0.10 9.52 13.26
CA TYR A 137 0.50 9.17 11.90
C TYR A 137 0.75 10.41 11.04
N LEU A 138 -0.18 11.36 11.04
CA LEU A 138 -0.05 12.62 10.30
C LEU A 138 1.11 13.48 10.80
N ALA A 139 1.35 13.50 12.12
CA ALA A 139 2.44 14.27 12.74
C ALA A 139 3.81 13.57 12.70
N SER A 140 3.90 12.37 12.16
CA SER A 140 5.09 11.52 12.27
C SER A 140 6.37 12.10 11.63
N GLY A 141 6.22 12.99 10.65
CA GLY A 141 7.36 13.54 9.90
C GLY A 141 8.14 12.50 9.07
N LEU A 142 7.64 11.27 8.98
CA LEU A 142 8.25 10.20 8.21
C LEU A 142 8.11 10.47 6.71
N THR A 143 9.03 9.93 5.92
CA THR A 143 9.05 10.09 4.46
C THR A 143 9.18 8.75 3.77
N PRO A 144 8.76 8.62 2.51
CA PRO A 144 8.97 7.40 1.73
C PRO A 144 10.45 7.01 1.69
N ILE A 145 10.71 5.72 1.65
CA ILE A 145 12.07 5.18 1.59
C ILE A 145 12.46 4.76 0.18
N ALA A 146 13.76 4.66 -0.06
CA ALA A 146 14.30 4.03 -1.27
C ALA A 146 13.93 2.54 -1.30
N HIS A 147 13.64 2.03 -2.48
CA HIS A 147 13.43 0.60 -2.69
C HIS A 147 14.68 -0.04 -3.28
N ASN A 148 15.39 -0.78 -2.44
CA ASN A 148 16.59 -1.52 -2.80
C ASN A 148 16.28 -3.02 -2.85
N MET A 149 15.65 -3.46 -3.95
CA MET A 149 15.30 -4.86 -4.13
C MET A 149 16.53 -5.73 -4.30
N ARG A 150 16.52 -6.89 -3.66
CA ARG A 150 17.50 -7.95 -3.85
C ARG A 150 16.76 -9.26 -4.13
N ALA A 151 17.33 -10.04 -5.04
CA ALA A 151 16.97 -11.41 -5.31
C ALA A 151 18.27 -12.20 -5.59
N SER A 152 18.19 -13.51 -5.81
CA SER A 152 19.37 -14.37 -5.92
C SER A 152 20.42 -13.89 -6.93
N TYR A 153 20.00 -13.39 -8.07
CA TYR A 153 20.87 -12.91 -9.15
C TYR A 153 20.43 -11.59 -9.78
N TYR A 154 19.45 -10.94 -9.19
CA TYR A 154 18.90 -9.68 -9.70
C TYR A 154 18.78 -8.66 -8.58
N SER A 155 19.08 -7.42 -8.89
CA SER A 155 18.89 -6.30 -7.98
C SER A 155 18.33 -5.09 -8.70
N TYR A 156 17.57 -4.29 -7.97
CA TYR A 156 17.00 -3.04 -8.44
C TYR A 156 17.12 -2.01 -7.33
N ASN A 157 17.51 -0.79 -7.69
CA ASN A 157 17.60 0.31 -6.76
C ASN A 157 16.80 1.49 -7.32
N ALA A 158 15.88 2.01 -6.54
CA ALA A 158 15.17 3.25 -6.81
C ALA A 158 15.25 4.17 -5.61
N ALA A 159 15.50 5.44 -5.86
CA ALA A 159 15.41 6.46 -4.82
C ALA A 159 13.98 6.54 -4.26
N ALA A 160 13.83 7.12 -3.08
CA ALA A 160 12.52 7.48 -2.55
C ALA A 160 11.77 8.37 -3.56
N PRO A 161 10.47 8.13 -3.80
CA PRO A 161 9.72 8.85 -4.82
C PRO A 161 9.49 10.33 -4.50
N THR A 162 9.53 10.68 -3.23
CA THR A 162 9.33 12.04 -2.71
C THR A 162 9.90 12.16 -1.30
N THR A 163 9.97 13.38 -0.80
CA THR A 163 10.27 13.71 0.60
C THR A 163 9.03 14.21 1.35
N ALA A 164 7.84 14.10 0.75
CA ALA A 164 6.59 14.47 1.41
C ALA A 164 6.32 13.58 2.64
N THR A 165 5.74 14.19 3.67
CA THR A 165 5.30 13.49 4.88
C THR A 165 3.83 13.10 4.78
N PRO A 166 3.26 12.32 5.72
CA PRO A 166 1.83 12.06 5.75
C PRO A 166 0.96 13.29 6.05
N ALA A 167 1.55 14.36 6.61
CA ALA A 167 0.83 15.60 6.87
C ALA A 167 0.33 16.24 5.57
N PHE A 168 -0.78 16.95 5.68
CA PHE A 168 -1.25 17.81 4.60
C PHE A 168 -0.27 18.99 4.41
N SER A 169 0.12 19.28 3.15
CA SER A 169 1.11 20.31 2.82
C SER A 169 0.86 20.95 1.44
#